data_03d496929a4af79b1e0b4deed5ed9a41
#
_entry.id   03d496929a4af79b1e0b4deed5ed9a41
#
_cell.length_a   1.000
_cell.length_b   1.000
_cell.length_c   1.000
_cell.angle_alpha   90.00
_cell.angle_beta   90.00
_cell.angle_gamma   90.00
#
_symmetry.space_group_name_H-M   'P 1'
#
loop_
_entity.id
_entity.type
_entity.pdbx_description
1 polymer ?
#
loop_
_entity_poly.entity_id
_entity_poly.type
_entity_poly.pdbx_seq_one_letter_code
_entity_poly.pdbx_strand_id
1 'polypeptide(L)'
;FGETSGDLLVLSWGGTFGACRSAVETLHEDSQKVSHVHIRWISPLPKDLGEILINFKHILIPEINLGQLLRLIRSEYLVDAKGLNIVKGRPIGASTIVEAVNKMIG
;
A
#
# COMPACT_ATOMS: atom_id res chain seq x y z
N PHE A 1 0.19 -6.88 -8.43
CA PHE A 1 0.80 -8.13 -7.97
C PHE A 1 -0.06 -8.78 -6.88
N GLY A 2 -0.36 -10.04 -7.06
CA GLY A 2 -1.18 -10.78 -6.12
C GLY A 2 -2.64 -10.86 -6.56
N GLU A 3 -3.49 -11.33 -5.65
CA GLU A 3 -4.91 -11.51 -5.93
C GLU A 3 -5.64 -10.18 -6.01
N THR A 4 -6.85 -10.19 -6.55
CA THR A 4 -7.68 -8.99 -6.67
C THR A 4 -8.47 -8.69 -5.40
N SER A 5 -8.37 -9.54 -4.40
CA SER A 5 -9.01 -9.35 -3.10
C SER A 5 -8.15 -10.00 -2.02
N GLY A 6 -8.35 -9.64 -0.77
CA GLY A 6 -7.58 -10.22 0.32
C GLY A 6 -7.69 -9.45 1.62
N ASP A 7 -6.75 -9.73 2.53
CA ASP A 7 -6.74 -9.12 3.85
C ASP A 7 -6.18 -7.70 3.83
N LEU A 8 -5.19 -7.44 2.97
CA LEU A 8 -4.56 -6.13 2.92
C LEU A 8 -4.02 -5.83 1.53
N LEU A 9 -4.18 -4.59 1.11
CA LEU A 9 -3.57 -4.06 -0.10
C LEU A 9 -2.50 -3.05 0.27
N VAL A 10 -1.30 -3.22 -0.26
CA VAL A 10 -0.25 -2.21 -0.19
C VAL A 10 -0.37 -1.35 -1.44
N LEU A 11 -0.69 -0.08 -1.25
CA LEU A 11 -0.84 0.88 -2.34
C LEU A 11 0.34 1.84 -2.32
N SER A 12 1.10 1.86 -3.39
CA SER A 12 2.32 2.68 -3.46
C SER A 12 2.32 3.59 -4.68
N TRP A 13 3.19 4.62 -4.61
CA TRP A 13 3.46 5.50 -5.73
C TRP A 13 4.85 6.10 -5.58
N GLY A 14 5.41 6.59 -6.70
CA GLY A 14 6.74 7.19 -6.66
C GLY A 14 7.84 6.21 -6.33
N GLY A 15 8.78 6.61 -5.48
CA GLY A 15 10.02 5.86 -5.21
C GLY A 15 9.89 4.67 -4.28
N THR A 16 8.68 4.33 -3.80
CA THR A 16 8.52 3.22 -2.85
C THR A 16 8.26 1.86 -3.50
N PHE A 17 8.23 1.80 -4.84
CA PHE A 17 7.87 0.58 -5.57
C PHE A 17 8.68 -0.64 -5.15
N GLY A 18 10.01 -0.51 -5.16
CA GLY A 18 10.90 -1.65 -4.88
C GLY A 18 10.69 -2.25 -3.50
N ALA A 19 10.66 -1.40 -2.47
CA ALA A 19 10.46 -1.85 -1.10
C ALA A 19 9.07 -2.47 -0.90
N CYS A 20 8.04 -1.88 -1.49
CA CYS A 20 6.68 -2.40 -1.39
C CYS A 20 6.54 -3.75 -2.08
N ARG A 21 7.08 -3.88 -3.30
CA ARG A 21 7.02 -5.14 -4.03
C ARG A 21 7.79 -6.24 -3.30
N SER A 22 8.98 -5.95 -2.79
CA SER A 22 9.76 -6.91 -2.02
C SER A 22 9.01 -7.37 -0.77
N ALA A 23 8.42 -6.43 -0.05
CA ALA A 23 7.65 -6.75 1.16
C ALA A 23 6.46 -7.66 0.86
N VAL A 24 5.71 -7.34 -0.19
CA VAL A 24 4.54 -8.13 -0.56
C VAL A 24 4.94 -9.52 -1.06
N GLU A 25 6.03 -9.62 -1.80
CA GLU A 25 6.54 -10.94 -2.23
C GLU A 25 6.91 -11.81 -1.04
N THR A 26 7.56 -11.21 -0.03
CA THR A 26 7.90 -11.93 1.21
C THR A 26 6.64 -12.42 1.93
N LEU A 27 5.63 -11.57 2.04
CA LEU A 27 4.38 -11.93 2.69
C LEU A 27 3.62 -13.02 1.93
N HIS A 28 3.69 -13.01 0.60
CA HIS A 28 3.13 -14.09 -0.23
C HIS A 28 3.81 -15.42 0.04
N GLU A 29 5.12 -15.43 0.23
CA GLU A 29 5.86 -16.65 0.58
C GLU A 29 5.40 -17.21 1.91
N ASP A 30 4.95 -16.34 2.83
CA ASP A 30 4.40 -16.72 4.12
C ASP A 30 2.89 -17.00 4.05
N SER A 31 2.34 -17.16 2.86
CA SER A 31 0.91 -17.48 2.62
C SER A 31 -0.05 -16.40 3.12
N GLN A 32 0.41 -15.16 3.27
CA GLN A 32 -0.45 -14.03 3.63
C GLN A 32 -1.23 -13.54 2.41
N LYS A 33 -2.47 -13.12 2.63
CA LYS A 33 -3.33 -12.60 1.57
C LYS A 33 -3.13 -11.10 1.41
N VAL A 34 -1.97 -10.72 0.91
CA VAL A 34 -1.54 -9.33 0.72
C VAL A 34 -1.22 -9.13 -0.75
N SER A 35 -1.70 -8.02 -1.30
CA SER A 35 -1.45 -7.67 -2.70
C SER A 35 -0.80 -6.29 -2.79
N HIS A 36 -0.23 -5.98 -3.94
CA HIS A 36 0.46 -4.71 -4.19
C HIS A 36 -0.05 -4.07 -5.47
N VAL A 37 -0.45 -2.81 -5.37
CA VAL A 37 -0.78 -1.98 -6.52
C VAL A 37 0.12 -0.75 -6.48
N HIS A 38 0.75 -0.43 -7.61
CA HIS A 38 1.59 0.76 -7.74
C HIS A 38 0.93 1.73 -8.70
N ILE A 39 0.79 2.97 -8.28
CA ILE A 39 0.18 4.03 -9.09
C ILE A 39 1.29 4.90 -9.68
N ARG A 40 1.25 5.10 -10.99
CA ARG A 40 2.22 5.97 -11.67
C ARG A 40 1.82 7.45 -11.60
N TRP A 41 0.52 7.69 -11.58
CA TRP A 41 -0.01 9.05 -11.62
C TRP A 41 -1.06 9.23 -10.53
N ILE A 42 -0.95 10.33 -9.79
CA ILE A 42 -1.93 10.66 -8.76
C ILE A 42 -3.09 11.45 -9.36
N SER A 43 -2.82 12.22 -10.39
CA SER A 43 -3.85 13.05 -11.02
C SER A 43 -3.77 12.89 -12.54
N PRO A 44 -4.79 12.24 -13.19
CA PRO A 44 -5.94 11.60 -12.52
C PRO A 44 -5.58 10.24 -11.91
N LEU A 45 -6.33 9.83 -10.90
CA LEU A 45 -6.22 8.48 -10.35
C LEU A 45 -6.77 7.45 -11.32
N PRO A 46 -6.29 6.19 -11.30
CA PRO A 46 -6.85 5.15 -12.16
C PRO A 46 -8.34 4.98 -11.95
N LYS A 47 -9.08 4.77 -13.04
CA LYS A 47 -10.54 4.71 -12.99
C LYS A 47 -11.07 3.54 -12.18
N ASP A 48 -10.38 2.42 -12.20
CA ASP A 48 -10.80 1.20 -11.52
C ASP A 48 -10.25 1.06 -10.11
N LEU A 49 -9.51 2.06 -9.63
CA LEU A 49 -8.87 1.97 -8.33
C LEU A 49 -9.86 1.80 -7.18
N GLY A 50 -10.97 2.52 -7.23
CA GLY A 50 -11.99 2.41 -6.19
C GLY A 50 -12.56 1.00 -6.07
N GLU A 51 -12.79 0.34 -7.19
CA GLU A 51 -13.28 -1.03 -7.21
C GLU A 51 -12.28 -2.01 -6.63
N ILE A 52 -10.99 -1.77 -6.87
CA ILE A 52 -9.93 -2.60 -6.30
C ILE A 52 -9.88 -2.42 -4.78
N LEU A 53 -9.94 -1.18 -4.30
CA LEU A 53 -9.79 -0.87 -2.88
C LEU A 53 -10.85 -1.55 -2.00
N ILE A 54 -12.10 -1.62 -2.46
CA ILE A 54 -13.17 -2.20 -1.66
C ILE A 54 -13.06 -3.71 -1.48
N ASN A 55 -12.19 -4.36 -2.24
CA ASN A 55 -12.00 -5.81 -2.15
C ASN A 55 -11.00 -6.23 -1.07
N PHE A 56 -10.45 -5.27 -0.34
CA PHE A 56 -9.46 -5.54 0.71
C PHE A 56 -9.96 -5.04 2.06
N LYS A 57 -9.67 -5.79 3.11
CA LYS A 57 -10.06 -5.42 4.48
C LYS A 57 -9.25 -4.23 4.99
N HIS A 58 -7.99 -4.16 4.61
CA HIS A 58 -7.08 -3.10 5.04
C HIS A 58 -6.32 -2.54 3.84
N ILE A 59 -5.99 -1.26 3.90
CA ILE A 59 -5.18 -0.60 2.87
C ILE A 59 -4.06 0.12 3.58
N LEU A 60 -2.82 -0.18 3.20
CA LEU A 60 -1.62 0.46 3.72
C LEU A 60 -0.95 1.26 2.63
N ILE A 61 -0.61 2.52 2.91
CA ILE A 61 0.04 3.40 1.95
C ILE A 61 1.39 3.87 2.51
N PRO A 62 2.48 3.16 2.19
CA PRO A 62 3.82 3.64 2.54
C PRO A 62 4.22 4.76 1.60
N GLU A 63 4.59 5.91 2.15
CA GLU A 63 5.04 7.02 1.31
C GLU A 63 6.05 7.89 2.04
N ILE A 64 6.93 8.52 1.26
CA ILE A 64 7.99 9.39 1.77
C ILE A 64 7.43 10.73 2.18
N ASN A 65 6.40 11.20 1.51
CA ASN A 65 5.79 12.50 1.76
C ASN A 65 4.83 12.45 2.95
N LEU A 66 4.31 13.60 3.34
CA LEU A 66 3.47 13.76 4.53
C LEU A 66 2.04 13.25 4.34
N GLY A 67 1.88 12.09 3.73
CA GLY A 67 0.57 11.48 3.57
C GLY A 67 -0.25 12.05 2.42
N GLN A 68 0.42 12.51 1.35
CA GLN A 68 -0.26 13.10 0.21
C GLN A 68 -1.23 12.13 -0.47
N LEU A 69 -0.77 10.91 -0.76
CA LEU A 69 -1.63 9.91 -1.39
C LEU A 69 -2.69 9.42 -0.41
N LEU A 70 -2.33 9.25 0.86
CA LEU A 70 -3.27 8.81 1.90
C LEU A 70 -4.48 9.73 1.99
N ARG A 71 -4.23 11.05 2.03
CA ARG A 71 -5.32 12.04 2.09
C ARG A 71 -6.20 11.98 0.86
N LEU A 72 -5.59 11.84 -0.31
CA LEU A 72 -6.32 11.79 -1.57
C LEU A 72 -7.20 10.53 -1.64
N ILE A 73 -6.66 9.38 -1.25
CA ILE A 73 -7.41 8.12 -1.27
C ILE A 73 -8.58 8.16 -0.29
N ARG A 74 -8.36 8.67 0.92
CA ARG A 74 -9.44 8.80 1.91
C ARG A 74 -10.53 9.75 1.42
N SER A 75 -10.15 10.85 0.79
CA SER A 75 -11.09 11.85 0.29
C SER A 75 -11.90 11.34 -0.90
N GLU A 76 -11.24 10.71 -1.87
CA GLU A 76 -11.89 10.28 -3.11
C GLU A 76 -12.76 9.04 -2.94
N TYR A 77 -12.35 8.09 -2.11
CA TYR A 77 -13.01 6.78 -2.01
C TYR A 77 -13.65 6.52 -0.66
N LEU A 78 -13.49 7.43 0.29
CA LEU A 78 -14.06 7.31 1.63
C LEU A 78 -13.70 5.97 2.31
N VAL A 79 -12.49 5.50 2.07
CA VAL A 79 -11.99 4.27 2.68
C VAL A 79 -11.06 4.61 3.85
N ASP A 80 -11.00 3.73 4.85
CA ASP A 80 -10.14 3.90 6.02
C ASP A 80 -8.75 3.34 5.76
N ALA A 81 -8.03 3.98 4.85
CA ALA A 81 -6.65 3.60 4.56
C ALA A 81 -5.73 4.10 5.67
N LYS A 82 -4.65 3.36 5.92
CA LYS A 82 -3.63 3.71 6.90
C LYS A 82 -2.32 4.08 6.19
N GLY A 83 -1.65 5.10 6.68
CA GLY A 83 -0.38 5.53 6.12
C GLY A 83 0.80 4.97 6.91
N LEU A 84 1.90 4.75 6.21
CA LEU A 84 3.19 4.48 6.82
C LEU A 84 4.13 5.56 6.35
N ASN A 85 4.39 6.53 7.21
CA ASN A 85 5.26 7.66 6.87
C ASN A 85 6.72 7.24 6.92
N ILE A 86 7.43 7.54 5.86
CA ILE A 86 8.82 7.17 5.70
C ILE A 86 9.66 8.43 5.77
N VAL A 87 10.70 8.42 6.59
CA VAL A 87 11.55 9.59 6.79
C VAL A 87 12.38 9.85 5.54
N LYS A 88 12.29 11.06 5.02
CA LYS A 88 13.05 11.48 3.85
C LYS A 88 14.55 11.36 4.13
N GLY A 89 15.29 10.80 3.17
CA GLY A 89 16.72 10.62 3.28
C GLY A 89 17.15 9.32 3.93
N ARG A 90 16.23 8.52 4.41
CA ARG A 90 16.54 7.18 4.92
C ARG A 90 16.08 6.12 3.92
N PRO A 91 16.86 5.04 3.73
CA PRO A 91 16.39 3.95 2.88
C PRO A 91 15.14 3.32 3.44
N ILE A 92 14.20 3.01 2.54
CA ILE A 92 13.03 2.24 2.90
C ILE A 92 13.42 0.77 2.86
N GLY A 93 13.29 0.07 3.99
CA GLY A 93 13.47 -1.36 4.03
C GLY A 93 12.16 -2.10 3.83
N ALA A 94 12.18 -3.19 3.05
CA ALA A 94 11.02 -4.05 2.93
C ALA A 94 10.56 -4.57 4.29
N SER A 95 11.49 -4.81 5.22
CA SER A 95 11.16 -5.30 6.56
C SER A 95 10.27 -4.34 7.34
N THR A 96 10.44 -3.03 7.17
CA THR A 96 9.59 -2.04 7.81
C THR A 96 8.15 -2.16 7.35
N ILE A 97 7.97 -2.39 6.06
CA ILE A 97 6.63 -2.55 5.47
C ILE A 97 6.02 -3.87 5.93
N VAL A 98 6.79 -4.95 5.97
CA VAL A 98 6.33 -6.26 6.44
C VAL A 98 5.84 -6.15 7.90
N GLU A 99 6.59 -5.47 8.76
CA GLU A 99 6.20 -5.28 10.14
C GLU A 99 4.89 -4.50 10.26
N ALA A 100 4.73 -3.44 9.47
CA ALA A 100 3.51 -2.63 9.48
C ALA A 100 2.30 -3.46 9.03
N VAL A 101 2.46 -4.27 7.99
CA VAL A 101 1.40 -5.16 7.52
C VAL A 101 1.00 -6.15 8.58
N ASN A 102 1.98 -6.80 9.22
CA ASN A 102 1.70 -7.80 10.26
C ASN A 102 0.98 -7.20 11.45
N LYS A 103 1.28 -5.96 11.82
CA LYS A 103 0.57 -5.27 12.89
C LYS A 103 -0.90 -5.00 12.52
N MET A 104 -1.20 -4.76 11.25
CA MET A 104 -2.56 -4.47 10.82
C MET A 104 -3.43 -5.73 10.73
N ILE A 105 -2.86 -6.84 10.30
CA ILE A 105 -3.64 -8.07 10.05
C ILE A 105 -3.37 -9.17 11.07
N GLY A 106 -2.34 -9.02 11.85
CA GLY A 106 -1.99 -9.96 12.90
C GLY A 106 -2.41 -9.49 14.26
#